data_985a9b5b20a5117ca35613a9b21c9f66
#
_entry.id   985a9b5b20a5117ca35613a9b21c9f66
#
_cell.length_a   1.000
_cell.length_b   1.000
_cell.length_c   1.000
_cell.angle_alpha   90.00
_cell.angle_beta   90.00
_cell.angle_gamma   90.00
#
_symmetry.space_group_name_H-M   'P 1'
#
loop_
_entity.id
_entity.type
_entity.pdbx_description
1 polymer ?
#
loop_
_entity_poly.entity_id
_entity_poly.type
_entity_poly.pdbx_seq_one_letter_code
_entity_poly.pdbx_strand_id
1 'polypeptide(L)'
;MTDERIQKIKSAVEAADHISPEKKAEFLAVLSKLKPAIAEVAQTSEEEAESISRFVEASAHDVANKTERPESVEKALHKLKQTVEKFEASHPQLTAFVTEYSAVLSGMGI
;
A
#
# COMPACT_ATOMS: atom_id res chain seq x y z
N MET A 1 4.84 -0.53 -9.82
CA MET A 1 5.29 0.56 -8.94
C MET A 1 6.77 0.81 -9.17
N THR A 2 7.15 2.04 -9.40
CA THR A 2 8.54 2.40 -9.67
C THR A 2 9.38 2.44 -8.40
N ASP A 3 10.69 2.29 -8.56
CA ASP A 3 11.61 2.40 -7.42
C ASP A 3 11.56 3.79 -6.79
N GLU A 4 11.33 4.82 -7.58
CA GLU A 4 11.20 6.19 -7.10
C GLU A 4 10.00 6.36 -6.18
N ARG A 5 8.85 5.78 -6.54
CA ARG A 5 7.65 5.79 -5.69
C ARG A 5 7.88 5.04 -4.38
N ILE A 6 8.55 3.90 -4.46
CA ILE A 6 8.89 3.10 -3.27
C ILE A 6 9.76 3.93 -2.33
N GLN A 7 10.77 4.64 -2.86
CA GLN A 7 11.65 5.47 -2.04
C GLN A 7 10.90 6.63 -1.38
N LYS A 8 9.97 7.25 -2.09
CA LYS A 8 9.15 8.32 -1.53
C LYS A 8 8.29 7.82 -0.37
N ILE A 9 7.67 6.65 -0.55
CA ILE A 9 6.84 6.04 0.49
C ILE A 9 7.70 5.69 1.70
N LYS A 10 8.84 5.05 1.50
CA LYS A 10 9.78 4.70 2.58
C LYS A 10 10.20 5.93 3.36
N SER A 11 10.63 6.98 2.65
CA SER A 11 11.10 8.21 3.28
C SER A 11 10.02 8.86 4.13
N ALA A 12 8.78 8.91 3.62
CA ALA A 12 7.66 9.49 4.35
C ALA A 12 7.35 8.71 5.63
N VAL A 13 7.33 7.39 5.55
CA VAL A 13 7.04 6.53 6.71
C VAL A 13 8.18 6.58 7.73
N GLU A 14 9.44 6.54 7.28
CA GLU A 14 10.59 6.61 8.18
C GLU A 14 10.66 7.95 8.92
N ALA A 15 10.23 9.03 8.29
CA ALA A 15 10.21 10.35 8.89
C ALA A 15 9.04 10.58 9.86
N ALA A 16 8.05 9.70 9.86
CA ALA A 16 6.87 9.86 10.71
C ALA A 16 7.17 9.55 12.18
N ASP A 17 7.07 10.55 13.05
CA ASP A 17 7.39 10.43 14.47
C ASP A 17 6.35 9.63 15.25
N HIS A 18 5.11 9.62 14.78
CA HIS A 18 4.00 8.98 15.49
C HIS A 18 3.91 7.47 15.25
N ILE A 19 4.76 6.93 14.38
CA ILE A 19 4.77 5.50 14.05
C ILE A 19 5.96 4.84 14.75
N SER A 20 5.71 3.75 15.49
CA SER A 20 6.78 3.03 16.18
C SER A 20 7.74 2.37 15.20
N PRO A 21 9.01 2.15 15.59
CA PRO A 21 9.97 1.43 14.74
C PRO A 21 9.49 0.05 14.32
N GLU A 22 8.78 -0.65 15.20
CA GLU A 22 8.22 -1.97 14.90
C GLU A 22 7.18 -1.91 13.78
N LYS A 23 6.29 -0.92 13.84
CA LYS A 23 5.26 -0.73 12.82
C LYS A 23 5.86 -0.30 11.49
N LYS A 24 6.89 0.56 11.54
CA LYS A 24 7.63 0.95 10.34
C LYS A 24 8.24 -0.28 9.65
N ALA A 25 8.83 -1.18 10.44
CA ALA A 25 9.43 -2.41 9.90
C ALA A 25 8.37 -3.32 9.26
N GLU A 26 7.22 -3.48 9.90
CA GLU A 26 6.09 -4.25 9.35
C GLU A 26 5.63 -3.66 8.02
N PHE A 27 5.50 -2.34 7.96
CA PHE A 27 5.09 -1.63 6.75
C PHE A 27 6.08 -1.84 5.61
N LEU A 28 7.37 -1.67 5.88
CA LEU A 28 8.40 -1.84 4.86
C LEU A 28 8.47 -3.30 4.36
N ALA A 29 8.23 -4.26 5.23
CA ALA A 29 8.21 -5.67 4.86
C ALA A 29 7.06 -5.97 3.88
N VAL A 30 5.86 -5.49 4.16
CA VAL A 30 4.72 -5.73 3.27
C VAL A 30 4.86 -4.95 1.96
N LEU A 31 5.42 -3.75 2.01
CA LEU A 31 5.67 -2.96 0.82
C LEU A 31 6.63 -3.69 -0.13
N SER A 32 7.65 -4.35 0.43
CA SER A 32 8.60 -5.14 -0.34
C SER A 32 7.94 -6.33 -1.04
N LYS A 33 6.89 -6.90 -0.45
CA LYS A 33 6.10 -7.97 -1.06
C LYS A 33 5.17 -7.44 -2.16
N LEU A 34 4.60 -6.25 -1.94
CA LEU A 34 3.68 -5.65 -2.90
C LEU A 34 4.37 -5.28 -4.21
N LYS A 35 5.59 -4.78 -4.14
CA LYS A 35 6.31 -4.32 -5.32
C LYS A 35 6.35 -5.35 -6.45
N PRO A 36 6.86 -6.57 -6.24
CA PRO A 36 6.89 -7.57 -7.32
C PRO A 36 5.50 -8.06 -7.72
N ALA A 37 4.55 -8.12 -6.79
CA ALA A 37 3.19 -8.53 -7.11
C ALA A 37 2.50 -7.54 -8.05
N ILE A 38 2.71 -6.25 -7.83
CA ILE A 38 2.19 -5.19 -8.70
C ILE A 38 2.89 -5.24 -10.06
N ALA A 39 4.19 -5.52 -10.08
CA ALA A 39 4.95 -5.65 -11.32
C ALA A 39 4.40 -6.79 -12.21
N GLU A 40 3.94 -7.87 -11.63
CA GLU A 40 3.31 -8.97 -12.37
C GLU A 40 2.00 -8.51 -13.04
N VAL A 41 1.20 -7.73 -12.35
CA VAL A 41 -0.03 -7.17 -12.92
C VAL A 41 0.31 -6.24 -14.08
N ALA A 42 1.38 -5.46 -13.98
CA ALA A 42 1.81 -4.55 -15.03
C ALA A 42 2.13 -5.26 -16.33
N GLN A 43 2.54 -6.53 -16.30
CA GLN A 43 2.82 -7.32 -17.50
C GLN A 43 1.57 -7.55 -18.34
N THR A 44 0.39 -7.58 -17.72
CA THR A 44 -0.88 -7.79 -18.42
C THR A 44 -1.72 -6.52 -18.49
N SER A 45 -1.57 -5.60 -17.55
CA SER A 45 -2.31 -4.34 -17.52
C SER A 45 -1.54 -3.27 -16.75
N GLU A 46 -0.84 -2.41 -17.47
CA GLU A 46 -0.12 -1.29 -16.88
C GLU A 46 -1.07 -0.32 -16.19
N GLU A 47 -2.25 -0.11 -16.78
CA GLU A 47 -3.26 0.80 -16.23
C GLU A 47 -3.75 0.35 -14.86
N GLU A 48 -4.03 -0.94 -14.69
CA GLU A 48 -4.48 -1.48 -13.42
C GLU A 48 -3.35 -1.45 -12.38
N ALA A 49 -2.12 -1.76 -12.79
CA ALA A 49 -0.96 -1.70 -11.91
C ALA A 49 -0.73 -0.26 -11.43
N GLU A 50 -0.91 0.73 -12.31
CA GLU A 50 -0.79 2.13 -11.97
C GLU A 50 -1.87 2.55 -10.95
N SER A 51 -3.11 2.10 -11.13
CA SER A 51 -4.20 2.38 -10.20
C SER A 51 -3.89 1.82 -8.81
N ILE A 52 -3.42 0.57 -8.75
CA ILE A 52 -3.03 -0.08 -7.49
C ILE A 52 -1.92 0.73 -6.82
N SER A 53 -0.90 1.12 -7.58
CA SER A 53 0.24 1.90 -7.09
C SER A 53 -0.20 3.23 -6.50
N ARG A 54 -1.13 3.91 -7.14
CA ARG A 54 -1.67 5.19 -6.66
C ARG A 54 -2.40 5.05 -5.33
N PHE A 55 -3.20 3.99 -5.17
CA PHE A 55 -3.91 3.76 -3.92
C PHE A 55 -2.97 3.40 -2.78
N VAL A 56 -1.92 2.61 -3.06
CA VAL A 56 -0.89 2.29 -2.07
C VAL A 56 -0.17 3.57 -1.65
N GLU A 57 0.25 4.38 -2.61
CA GLU A 57 0.95 5.63 -2.34
C GLU A 57 0.09 6.60 -1.54
N ALA A 58 -1.18 6.79 -1.94
CA ALA A 58 -2.09 7.70 -1.26
C ALA A 58 -2.35 7.28 0.19
N SER A 59 -2.62 6.00 0.43
CA SER A 59 -2.87 5.52 1.79
C SER A 59 -1.64 5.62 2.68
N ALA A 60 -0.47 5.30 2.15
CA ALA A 60 0.79 5.41 2.89
C ALA A 60 1.10 6.86 3.23
N HIS A 61 0.88 7.78 2.28
CA HIS A 61 1.11 9.20 2.49
C HIS A 61 0.20 9.74 3.60
N ASP A 62 -1.08 9.40 3.57
CA ASP A 62 -2.04 9.85 4.57
C ASP A 62 -1.67 9.36 5.98
N VAL A 63 -1.26 8.11 6.10
CA VAL A 63 -0.85 7.55 7.39
C VAL A 63 0.44 8.22 7.89
N ALA A 64 1.42 8.40 7.00
CA ALA A 64 2.70 9.01 7.35
C ALA A 64 2.55 10.46 7.80
N ASN A 65 1.62 11.19 7.21
CA ASN A 65 1.38 12.60 7.54
C ASN A 65 0.37 12.82 8.68
N LYS A 66 -0.05 11.73 9.33
CA LYS A 66 -0.98 11.81 10.46
C LYS A 66 -2.23 12.62 10.11
N THR A 67 -2.89 12.23 9.02
CA THR A 67 -4.08 12.93 8.52
C THR A 67 -5.18 13.02 9.59
N GLU A 68 -5.90 14.14 9.60
CA GLU A 68 -7.06 14.33 10.46
C GLU A 68 -8.30 13.65 9.91
N ARG A 69 -8.20 13.10 8.69
CA ARG A 69 -9.31 12.43 8.01
C ARG A 69 -9.04 10.94 7.84
N PRO A 70 -9.24 10.14 8.88
CA PRO A 70 -9.03 8.69 8.76
C PRO A 70 -9.89 8.05 7.68
N GLU A 71 -11.03 8.63 7.34
CA GLU A 71 -11.87 8.15 6.25
C GLU A 71 -11.20 8.22 4.88
N SER A 72 -10.21 9.12 4.70
CA SER A 72 -9.43 9.17 3.46
C SER A 72 -8.62 7.90 3.26
N VAL A 73 -8.01 7.41 4.35
CA VAL A 73 -7.24 6.18 4.34
C VAL A 73 -8.16 4.99 4.08
N GLU A 74 -9.29 4.95 4.77
CA GLU A 74 -10.28 3.89 4.59
C GLU A 74 -10.80 3.82 3.17
N LYS A 75 -11.08 4.97 2.56
CA LYS A 75 -11.50 5.03 1.16
C LYS A 75 -10.43 4.51 0.21
N ALA A 76 -9.18 4.92 0.42
CA ALA A 76 -8.07 4.48 -0.42
C ALA A 76 -7.89 2.96 -0.31
N LEU A 77 -7.97 2.42 0.91
CA LEU A 77 -7.86 0.98 1.13
C LEU A 77 -9.03 0.21 0.54
N HIS A 78 -10.24 0.76 0.64
CA HIS A 78 -11.43 0.14 0.05
C HIS A 78 -11.30 0.05 -1.48
N LYS A 79 -10.90 1.14 -2.12
CA LYS A 79 -10.67 1.17 -3.57
C LYS A 79 -9.56 0.21 -3.98
N LEU A 80 -8.51 0.15 -3.18
CA LEU A 80 -7.41 -0.77 -3.42
C LEU A 80 -7.90 -2.22 -3.40
N LYS A 81 -8.68 -2.60 -2.39
CA LYS A 81 -9.26 -3.94 -2.28
C LYS A 81 -10.17 -4.26 -3.47
N GLN A 82 -11.04 -3.31 -3.84
CA GLN A 82 -11.93 -3.50 -4.99
C GLN A 82 -11.16 -3.72 -6.28
N THR A 83 -10.09 -2.95 -6.47
CA THR A 83 -9.26 -3.05 -7.67
C THR A 83 -8.57 -4.41 -7.75
N VAL A 84 -8.02 -4.91 -6.64
CA VAL A 84 -7.29 -6.18 -6.65
C VAL A 84 -8.20 -7.41 -6.66
N GLU A 85 -9.46 -7.29 -6.25
CA GLU A 85 -10.41 -8.41 -6.32
C GLU A 85 -10.53 -8.99 -7.72
N LYS A 86 -10.38 -8.16 -8.74
CA LYS A 86 -10.39 -8.59 -10.14
C LYS A 86 -9.30 -9.60 -10.46
N PHE A 87 -8.22 -9.56 -9.68
CA PHE A 87 -7.03 -10.37 -9.91
C PHE A 87 -6.90 -11.54 -8.95
N GLU A 88 -7.92 -11.80 -8.12
CA GLU A 88 -7.85 -12.86 -7.13
C GLU A 88 -7.56 -14.24 -7.74
N ALA A 89 -8.17 -14.54 -8.87
CA ALA A 89 -7.96 -15.82 -9.55
C ALA A 89 -6.61 -15.93 -10.25
N SER A 90 -6.14 -14.83 -10.88
CA SER A 90 -4.88 -14.82 -11.64
C SER A 90 -3.66 -14.43 -10.81
N HIS A 91 -3.87 -13.63 -9.75
CA HIS A 91 -2.79 -13.12 -8.89
C HIS A 91 -3.22 -13.22 -7.41
N PRO A 92 -3.39 -14.44 -6.87
CA PRO A 92 -3.87 -14.61 -5.49
C PRO A 92 -2.93 -14.03 -4.44
N GLN A 93 -1.63 -13.99 -4.71
CA GLN A 93 -0.66 -13.40 -3.80
C GLN A 93 -0.85 -11.89 -3.64
N LEU A 94 -1.23 -11.22 -4.72
CA LEU A 94 -1.49 -9.78 -4.66
C LEU A 94 -2.62 -9.48 -3.68
N THR A 95 -3.72 -10.23 -3.75
CA THR A 95 -4.85 -10.05 -2.85
C THR A 95 -4.43 -10.28 -1.39
N ALA A 96 -3.65 -11.33 -1.15
CA ALA A 96 -3.14 -11.64 0.19
C ALA A 96 -2.26 -10.51 0.74
N PHE A 97 -1.36 -9.98 -0.09
CA PHE A 97 -0.45 -8.90 0.32
C PHE A 97 -1.21 -7.58 0.56
N VAL A 98 -2.24 -7.30 -0.23
CA VAL A 98 -3.08 -6.12 -0.01
C VAL A 98 -3.85 -6.23 1.31
N THR A 99 -4.33 -7.42 1.64
CA THR A 99 -5.01 -7.66 2.92
C THR A 99 -4.03 -7.42 4.08
N GLU A 100 -2.81 -7.94 3.97
CA GLU A 100 -1.76 -7.73 4.97
C GLU A 100 -1.41 -6.24 5.10
N TYR A 101 -1.27 -5.56 3.98
CA TYR A 101 -0.99 -4.13 3.92
C TYR A 101 -2.07 -3.32 4.64
N SER A 102 -3.34 -3.64 4.39
CA SER A 102 -4.47 -2.96 5.03
C SER A 102 -4.44 -3.15 6.54
N ALA A 103 -4.13 -4.38 7.00
CA ALA A 103 -4.04 -4.68 8.43
C ALA A 103 -2.90 -3.90 9.08
N VAL A 104 -1.74 -3.81 8.41
CA VAL A 104 -0.59 -3.06 8.91
C VAL A 104 -0.94 -1.57 9.05
N LEU A 105 -1.57 -0.97 8.04
CA LEU A 105 -1.97 0.43 8.11
C LEU A 105 -2.97 0.68 9.23
N SER A 106 -3.93 -0.21 9.42
CA SER A 106 -4.90 -0.09 10.50
C SER A 106 -4.22 -0.12 11.87
N GLY A 107 -3.14 -0.89 11.99
CA GLY A 107 -2.33 -0.97 13.21
C GLY A 107 -1.46 0.24 13.45
N MET A 108 -1.32 1.15 12.47
CA MET A 108 -0.48 2.35 12.57
C MET A 108 -1.22 3.59 13.07
N GLY A 109 -2.41 3.42 13.63
CA GLY A 109 -3.11 4.51 14.29
C GLY A 109 -4.14 5.26 13.45
N ILE A 110 -4.73 4.56 12.51
CA ILE A 110 -5.85 5.13 11.75
C ILE A 110 -7.09 5.18 12.63
#